data_7e7dda0835bf8b82bae5e39fed1b6277
#
_entry.id   7e7dda0835bf8b82bae5e39fed1b6277
#
_cell.length_a   1.000
_cell.length_b   1.000
_cell.length_c   1.000
_cell.angle_alpha   90.00
_cell.angle_beta   90.00
_cell.angle_gamma   90.00
#
_symmetry.space_group_name_H-M   'P 1'
#
loop_
_entity.id
_entity.type
_entity.pdbx_description
1 polymer ?
#
loop_
_entity_poly.entity_id
_entity_poly.type
_entity_poly.pdbx_seq_one_letter_code
_entity_poly.pdbx_strand_id
1 'polypeptide(L)'
;MKSTQVDKKILHCDMNNFFASVELLSLPELRDLPVAVCGDPQRRHGIILAKNNLAKKFGVVTAETIWSAKKKCPQLELIPPHYDEYKKYSKLINQIYYRYTDLIEPFSIDESWLDVSGSTMLFGDAESIANEIRNTVKSELGLTLSVGVSFNKIFAKMGSEYKKPDATTVISRENFRQLLWPMPASELFFVGKATAKKLAELGIFTIG
;
A
#
# COMPACT_ATOMS: atom_id res chain seq x y z
N MET A 1 31.69 20.71 -15.97
CA MET A 1 30.86 19.54 -16.43
C MET A 1 29.74 19.36 -15.40
N LYS A 2 28.48 19.63 -15.77
CA LYS A 2 27.34 19.28 -14.91
C LYS A 2 27.26 17.76 -14.94
N SER A 3 27.52 17.11 -13.81
CA SER A 3 27.23 15.69 -13.62
C SER A 3 25.73 15.51 -13.92
N THR A 4 25.38 14.88 -15.01
CA THR A 4 24.03 14.41 -15.27
C THR A 4 23.80 13.25 -14.31
N GLN A 5 23.40 13.57 -13.08
CA GLN A 5 23.00 12.55 -12.11
C GLN A 5 21.79 11.83 -12.70
N VAL A 6 22.00 10.57 -13.08
CA VAL A 6 20.91 9.71 -13.60
C VAL A 6 19.91 9.52 -12.46
N ASP A 7 18.65 9.81 -12.73
CA ASP A 7 17.58 9.62 -11.75
C ASP A 7 17.49 8.15 -11.31
N LYS A 8 17.36 7.95 -10.01
CA LYS A 8 17.06 6.63 -9.46
C LYS A 8 15.71 6.13 -9.95
N LYS A 9 15.57 4.81 -9.97
CA LYS A 9 14.32 4.11 -10.28
C LYS A 9 13.86 3.40 -9.00
N ILE A 10 13.03 4.10 -8.23
CA ILE A 10 12.53 3.63 -6.94
C ILE A 10 11.10 3.14 -7.09
N LEU A 11 10.86 1.91 -6.70
CA LEU A 11 9.53 1.36 -6.52
C LEU A 11 9.13 1.45 -5.04
N HIS A 12 7.87 1.73 -4.77
CA HIS A 12 7.23 1.46 -3.49
C HIS A 12 6.13 0.42 -3.71
N CYS A 13 6.32 -0.75 -3.15
CA CYS A 13 5.38 -1.85 -3.21
C CYS A 13 4.53 -1.88 -1.93
N ASP A 14 3.21 -1.93 -2.07
CA ASP A 14 2.25 -1.85 -0.96
C ASP A 14 1.11 -2.86 -1.20
N MET A 15 1.01 -3.87 -0.34
CA MET A 15 0.03 -4.93 -0.47
C MET A 15 -1.39 -4.43 -0.22
N ASN A 16 -2.33 -4.84 -1.06
CA ASN A 16 -3.71 -4.41 -0.93
C ASN A 16 -4.45 -5.18 0.18
N ASN A 17 -4.95 -4.44 1.18
CA ASN A 17 -5.73 -5.01 2.30
C ASN A 17 -5.03 -6.21 2.97
N PHE A 18 -3.73 -6.16 3.16
CA PHE A 18 -2.84 -7.31 3.38
C PHE A 18 -3.41 -8.38 4.31
N PHE A 19 -3.69 -8.06 5.58
CA PHE A 19 -4.20 -9.06 6.53
C PHE A 19 -5.52 -9.68 6.06
N ALA A 20 -6.47 -8.86 5.61
CA ALA A 20 -7.74 -9.39 5.11
C ALA A 20 -7.55 -10.25 3.86
N SER A 21 -6.63 -9.88 2.98
CA SER A 21 -6.33 -10.65 1.76
C SER A 21 -5.69 -11.98 2.09
N VAL A 22 -4.77 -12.04 3.07
CA VAL A 22 -4.15 -13.30 3.52
C VAL A 22 -5.19 -14.23 4.14
N GLU A 23 -6.07 -13.73 5.03
CA GLU A 23 -7.14 -14.54 5.62
C GLU A 23 -8.07 -15.14 4.54
N LEU A 24 -8.44 -14.34 3.54
CA LEU A 24 -9.33 -14.77 2.47
C LEU A 24 -8.72 -15.79 1.50
N LEU A 25 -7.41 -16.08 1.58
CA LEU A 25 -6.83 -17.21 0.84
C LEU A 25 -7.33 -18.54 1.36
N SER A 26 -7.50 -18.67 2.67
CA SER A 26 -8.00 -19.89 3.33
C SER A 26 -9.51 -19.91 3.55
N LEU A 27 -10.21 -18.79 3.31
CA LEU A 27 -11.66 -18.63 3.51
C LEU A 27 -12.32 -18.13 2.21
N PRO A 28 -12.29 -18.94 1.13
CA PRO A 28 -12.81 -18.51 -0.17
C PRO A 28 -14.30 -18.16 -0.15
N GLU A 29 -15.08 -18.76 0.76
CA GLU A 29 -16.52 -18.51 0.94
C GLU A 29 -16.82 -17.08 1.45
N LEU A 30 -15.84 -16.41 2.05
CA LEU A 30 -15.99 -15.02 2.55
C LEU A 30 -15.54 -13.95 1.54
N ARG A 31 -15.04 -14.34 0.37
CA ARG A 31 -14.49 -13.37 -0.61
C ARG A 31 -15.49 -12.34 -1.11
N ASP A 32 -16.75 -12.74 -1.21
CA ASP A 32 -17.83 -11.89 -1.69
C ASP A 32 -18.61 -11.20 -0.57
N LEU A 33 -18.13 -11.29 0.67
CA LEU A 33 -18.72 -10.65 1.83
C LEU A 33 -17.82 -9.49 2.34
N PRO A 34 -18.39 -8.47 3.02
CA PRO A 34 -17.59 -7.48 3.72
C PRO A 34 -16.90 -8.12 4.92
N VAL A 35 -15.56 -8.10 4.92
CA VAL A 35 -14.71 -8.76 5.91
C VAL A 35 -13.77 -7.76 6.55
N ALA A 36 -13.55 -7.91 7.85
CA ALA A 36 -12.52 -7.21 8.59
C ALA A 36 -11.75 -8.15 9.52
N VAL A 37 -10.43 -7.97 9.56
CA VAL A 37 -9.58 -8.57 10.57
C VAL A 37 -9.57 -7.65 11.79
N CYS A 38 -9.82 -8.18 12.96
CA CYS A 38 -9.93 -7.40 14.19
C CYS A 38 -9.38 -8.14 15.39
N GLY A 39 -9.03 -7.41 16.47
CA GLY A 39 -8.75 -8.01 17.76
C GLY A 39 -10.00 -8.74 18.30
N ASP A 40 -9.84 -9.37 19.48
CA ASP A 40 -10.89 -10.18 20.11
C ASP A 40 -12.25 -9.45 20.14
N PRO A 41 -13.27 -9.98 19.44
CA PRO A 41 -14.60 -9.37 19.39
C PRO A 41 -15.31 -9.32 20.75
N GLN A 42 -14.93 -10.21 21.67
CA GLN A 42 -15.52 -10.29 23.02
C GLN A 42 -14.97 -9.22 23.95
N ARG A 43 -13.83 -8.61 23.61
CA ARG A 43 -13.26 -7.50 24.36
C ARG A 43 -13.83 -6.18 23.85
N ARG A 44 -14.41 -5.37 24.75
CA ARG A 44 -15.03 -4.07 24.43
C ARG A 44 -14.15 -3.08 23.66
N HIS A 45 -12.84 -3.35 23.53
CA HIS A 45 -11.83 -2.49 22.89
C HIS A 45 -11.24 -3.09 21.62
N GLY A 46 -11.85 -4.13 21.02
CA GLY A 46 -11.41 -4.65 19.75
C GLY A 46 -11.50 -3.59 18.65
N ILE A 47 -10.41 -3.40 17.91
CA ILE A 47 -10.35 -2.46 16.77
C ILE A 47 -10.17 -3.20 15.46
N ILE A 48 -10.59 -2.57 14.37
CA ILE A 48 -10.37 -3.05 13.02
C ILE A 48 -8.89 -2.87 12.66
N LEU A 49 -8.20 -3.97 12.37
CA LEU A 49 -6.79 -3.98 11.95
C LEU A 49 -6.65 -3.84 10.44
N ALA A 50 -7.49 -4.59 9.68
CA ALA A 50 -7.57 -4.52 8.24
C ALA A 50 -8.99 -4.84 7.78
N LYS A 51 -9.29 -4.52 6.53
CA LYS A 51 -10.61 -4.76 5.92
C LYS A 51 -10.47 -4.97 4.43
N ASN A 52 -11.40 -5.72 3.83
CA ASN A 52 -11.47 -5.85 2.38
C ASN A 52 -12.15 -4.64 1.72
N ASN A 53 -12.13 -4.60 0.38
CA ASN A 53 -12.73 -3.51 -0.38
C ASN A 53 -14.25 -3.44 -0.21
N LEU A 54 -14.93 -4.56 0.06
CA LEU A 54 -16.37 -4.58 0.29
C LEU A 54 -16.69 -3.87 1.61
N ALA A 55 -16.02 -4.19 2.69
CA ALA A 55 -16.19 -3.48 3.97
C ALA A 55 -15.84 -1.98 3.84
N LYS A 56 -14.80 -1.64 3.06
CA LYS A 56 -14.43 -0.24 2.77
C LYS A 56 -15.58 0.55 2.11
N LYS A 57 -16.36 -0.07 1.21
CA LYS A 57 -17.53 0.58 0.57
C LYS A 57 -18.62 0.99 1.55
N PHE A 58 -18.75 0.29 2.69
CA PHE A 58 -19.65 0.65 3.79
C PHE A 58 -19.06 1.70 4.74
N GLY A 59 -17.87 2.24 4.44
CA GLY A 59 -17.21 3.26 5.26
C GLY A 59 -16.51 2.68 6.50
N VAL A 60 -16.23 1.38 6.55
CA VAL A 60 -15.40 0.76 7.60
C VAL A 60 -13.97 1.27 7.46
N VAL A 61 -13.37 1.74 8.56
CA VAL A 61 -12.00 2.28 8.57
C VAL A 61 -11.11 1.52 9.55
N THR A 62 -9.79 1.49 9.25
CA THR A 62 -8.79 0.91 10.16
C THR A 62 -8.71 1.75 11.44
N ALA A 63 -8.41 1.09 12.56
CA ALA A 63 -8.33 1.63 13.91
C ALA A 63 -9.67 2.08 14.53
N GLU A 64 -10.81 1.94 13.85
CA GLU A 64 -12.10 2.14 14.50
C GLU A 64 -12.51 0.92 15.35
N THR A 65 -13.42 1.13 16.30
CA THR A 65 -13.94 0.04 17.12
C THR A 65 -14.84 -0.90 16.30
N ILE A 66 -14.87 -2.19 16.68
CA ILE A 66 -15.75 -3.19 16.07
C ILE A 66 -17.21 -2.73 16.12
N TRP A 67 -17.64 -2.13 17.22
CA TRP A 67 -18.99 -1.60 17.36
C TRP A 67 -19.33 -0.51 16.34
N SER A 68 -18.39 0.45 16.12
CA SER A 68 -18.56 1.49 15.08
C SER A 68 -18.62 0.87 13.69
N ALA A 69 -17.75 -0.07 13.39
CA ALA A 69 -17.72 -0.78 12.11
C ALA A 69 -19.02 -1.53 11.83
N LYS A 70 -19.53 -2.28 12.84
CA LYS A 70 -20.81 -3.02 12.74
C LYS A 70 -22.02 -2.10 12.57
N LYS A 71 -22.02 -0.89 13.12
CA LYS A 71 -23.08 0.10 12.85
C LYS A 71 -23.14 0.52 11.39
N LYS A 72 -21.98 0.65 10.72
CA LYS A 72 -21.88 1.02 9.29
C LYS A 72 -22.15 -0.19 8.38
N CYS A 73 -21.75 -1.38 8.81
CA CYS A 73 -21.86 -2.62 8.06
C CYS A 73 -22.35 -3.75 9.00
N PRO A 74 -23.67 -3.90 9.22
CA PRO A 74 -24.22 -4.94 10.11
C PRO A 74 -23.81 -6.35 9.72
N GLN A 75 -23.68 -6.64 8.42
CA GLN A 75 -23.25 -7.92 7.84
C GLN A 75 -21.72 -8.11 7.80
N LEU A 76 -20.94 -7.25 8.48
CA LEU A 76 -19.48 -7.36 8.50
C LEU A 76 -19.04 -8.67 9.16
N GLU A 77 -18.31 -9.50 8.40
CA GLU A 77 -17.68 -10.70 8.94
C GLU A 77 -16.38 -10.33 9.64
N LEU A 78 -16.16 -10.90 10.84
CA LEU A 78 -15.01 -10.59 11.68
C LEU A 78 -14.09 -11.81 11.77
N ILE A 79 -12.83 -11.63 11.44
CA ILE A 79 -11.81 -12.68 11.47
C ILE A 79 -10.74 -12.31 12.51
N PRO A 80 -10.35 -13.23 13.41
CA PRO A 80 -9.22 -13.01 14.30
C PRO A 80 -7.90 -12.95 13.50
N PRO A 81 -6.86 -12.21 13.95
CA PRO A 81 -5.61 -12.10 13.22
C PRO A 81 -4.73 -13.34 13.41
N HIS A 82 -4.15 -13.84 12.31
CA HIS A 82 -3.17 -14.92 12.29
C HIS A 82 -1.78 -14.38 11.92
N TYR A 83 -1.10 -13.71 12.87
CA TYR A 83 0.15 -12.99 12.64
C TYR A 83 1.28 -13.84 12.06
N ASP A 84 1.33 -15.14 12.32
CA ASP A 84 2.35 -16.02 11.77
C ASP A 84 2.16 -16.24 10.27
N GLU A 85 0.90 -16.30 9.78
CA GLU A 85 0.62 -16.32 8.35
C GLU A 85 1.02 -14.98 7.69
N TYR A 86 0.75 -13.84 8.33
CA TYR A 86 1.19 -12.55 7.79
C TYR A 86 2.71 -12.46 7.66
N LYS A 87 3.46 -12.89 8.66
CA LYS A 87 4.94 -12.95 8.60
C LYS A 87 5.43 -13.89 7.49
N LYS A 88 4.77 -15.03 7.32
CA LYS A 88 5.09 -16.00 6.26
C LYS A 88 4.88 -15.38 4.88
N TYR A 89 3.70 -14.80 4.61
CA TYR A 89 3.43 -14.15 3.34
C TYR A 89 4.32 -12.94 3.09
N SER A 90 4.61 -12.13 4.10
CA SER A 90 5.59 -11.04 4.00
C SER A 90 6.97 -11.52 3.55
N LYS A 91 7.46 -12.65 4.09
CA LYS A 91 8.72 -13.26 3.65
C LYS A 91 8.66 -13.75 2.19
N LEU A 92 7.57 -14.43 1.80
CA LEU A 92 7.38 -14.90 0.42
C LEU A 92 7.35 -13.74 -0.57
N ILE A 93 6.67 -12.66 -0.24
CA ILE A 93 6.61 -11.43 -1.05
C ILE A 93 8.01 -10.84 -1.22
N ASN A 94 8.78 -10.70 -0.13
CA ASN A 94 10.15 -10.19 -0.21
C ASN A 94 11.07 -11.11 -1.02
N GLN A 95 10.88 -12.44 -0.99
CA GLN A 95 11.61 -13.38 -1.86
C GLN A 95 11.31 -13.11 -3.35
N ILE A 96 10.10 -12.72 -3.70
CA ILE A 96 9.77 -12.30 -5.07
C ILE A 96 10.51 -11.00 -5.41
N TYR A 97 10.54 -10.02 -4.52
CA TYR A 97 11.25 -8.75 -4.75
C TYR A 97 12.76 -8.99 -4.98
N TYR A 98 13.39 -9.91 -4.23
CA TYR A 98 14.81 -10.26 -4.39
C TYR A 98 15.17 -10.84 -5.76
N ARG A 99 14.19 -11.29 -6.55
CA ARG A 99 14.45 -11.72 -7.95
C ARG A 99 14.80 -10.57 -8.87
N TYR A 100 14.39 -9.34 -8.50
CA TYR A 100 14.54 -8.13 -9.33
C TYR A 100 15.64 -7.18 -8.83
N THR A 101 15.89 -7.14 -7.55
CA THR A 101 16.94 -6.30 -6.95
C THR A 101 17.31 -6.81 -5.55
N ASP A 102 18.55 -6.60 -5.13
CA ASP A 102 19.02 -6.80 -3.75
C ASP A 102 18.89 -5.53 -2.89
N LEU A 103 18.59 -4.37 -3.51
CA LEU A 103 18.42 -3.09 -2.85
C LEU A 103 16.97 -2.90 -2.37
N ILE A 104 16.58 -3.69 -1.36
CA ILE A 104 15.25 -3.66 -0.77
C ILE A 104 15.33 -3.04 0.62
N GLU A 105 14.43 -2.10 0.88
CA GLU A 105 14.24 -1.50 2.19
C GLU A 105 12.82 -1.77 2.67
N PRO A 106 12.60 -2.74 3.56
CA PRO A 106 11.31 -2.97 4.19
C PRO A 106 10.91 -1.76 5.04
N PHE A 107 9.66 -1.32 4.91
CA PHE A 107 9.08 -0.24 5.70
C PHE A 107 8.09 -0.75 6.75
N SER A 108 7.26 -1.71 6.35
CA SER A 108 6.34 -2.42 7.24
C SER A 108 6.27 -3.89 6.86
N ILE A 109 5.34 -4.64 7.46
CA ILE A 109 5.13 -6.05 7.15
C ILE A 109 4.64 -6.28 5.70
N ASP A 110 4.03 -5.27 5.10
CA ASP A 110 3.36 -5.29 3.81
C ASP A 110 3.84 -4.22 2.82
N GLU A 111 4.84 -3.41 3.23
CA GLU A 111 5.37 -2.33 2.39
C GLU A 111 6.90 -2.40 2.29
N SER A 112 7.44 -2.15 1.09
CA SER A 112 8.90 -2.09 0.85
C SER A 112 9.23 -1.09 -0.25
N TRP A 113 10.38 -0.42 -0.13
CA TRP A 113 11.02 0.29 -1.25
C TRP A 113 12.05 -0.62 -1.91
N LEU A 114 12.08 -0.55 -3.24
CA LEU A 114 13.04 -1.26 -4.09
C LEU A 114 13.77 -0.23 -4.97
N ASP A 115 15.10 -0.22 -4.94
CA ASP A 115 15.88 0.51 -5.93
C ASP A 115 16.22 -0.45 -7.09
N VAL A 116 15.54 -0.26 -8.22
CA VAL A 116 15.71 -1.09 -9.43
C VAL A 116 16.56 -0.40 -10.50
N SER A 117 17.29 0.65 -10.14
CA SER A 117 18.12 1.41 -11.08
C SER A 117 19.13 0.54 -11.82
N GLY A 118 19.74 -0.43 -11.12
CA GLY A 118 20.69 -1.38 -11.70
C GLY A 118 20.08 -2.55 -12.45
N SER A 119 18.76 -2.76 -12.32
CA SER A 119 18.05 -3.94 -12.84
C SER A 119 17.43 -3.74 -14.21
N THR A 120 17.37 -2.50 -14.68
CA THR A 120 16.64 -2.12 -15.91
C THR A 120 17.20 -2.75 -17.19
N MET A 121 18.49 -3.08 -17.23
CA MET A 121 19.07 -3.78 -18.38
C MET A 121 18.63 -5.24 -18.48
N LEU A 122 18.24 -5.87 -17.37
CA LEU A 122 17.84 -7.28 -17.30
C LEU A 122 16.33 -7.45 -17.43
N PHE A 123 15.54 -6.54 -16.82
CA PHE A 123 14.09 -6.71 -16.65
C PHE A 123 13.26 -5.63 -17.35
N GLY A 124 13.89 -4.73 -18.12
CA GLY A 124 13.18 -3.61 -18.75
C GLY A 124 13.09 -2.38 -17.84
N ASP A 125 12.25 -1.42 -18.23
CA ASP A 125 12.11 -0.19 -17.45
C ASP A 125 11.43 -0.43 -16.09
N ALA A 126 11.47 0.59 -15.22
CA ALA A 126 10.95 0.45 -13.85
C ALA A 126 9.43 0.19 -13.80
N GLU A 127 8.67 0.66 -14.79
CA GLU A 127 7.23 0.38 -14.89
C GLU A 127 6.99 -1.09 -15.28
N SER A 128 7.77 -1.62 -16.21
CA SER A 128 7.73 -3.03 -16.61
C SER A 128 8.06 -3.94 -15.44
N ILE A 129 9.13 -3.63 -14.67
CA ILE A 129 9.51 -4.36 -13.45
C ILE A 129 8.37 -4.32 -12.43
N ALA A 130 7.74 -3.16 -12.20
CA ALA A 130 6.64 -3.02 -11.27
C ALA A 130 5.42 -3.86 -11.67
N ASN A 131 5.08 -3.89 -12.95
CA ASN A 131 3.98 -4.69 -13.48
C ASN A 131 4.28 -6.20 -13.39
N GLU A 132 5.52 -6.60 -13.65
CA GLU A 132 5.94 -7.99 -13.52
C GLU A 132 5.89 -8.45 -12.07
N ILE A 133 6.39 -7.67 -11.12
CA ILE A 133 6.27 -7.94 -9.68
C ILE A 133 4.79 -8.12 -9.28
N ARG A 134 3.89 -7.24 -9.72
CA ARG A 134 2.46 -7.36 -9.43
C ARG A 134 1.88 -8.66 -9.97
N ASN A 135 2.19 -9.00 -11.22
CA ASN A 135 1.70 -10.23 -11.85
C ASN A 135 2.26 -11.48 -11.16
N THR A 136 3.54 -11.46 -10.78
CA THR A 136 4.19 -12.58 -10.08
C THR A 136 3.58 -12.80 -8.69
N VAL A 137 3.41 -11.75 -7.90
CA VAL A 137 2.75 -11.86 -6.58
C VAL A 137 1.32 -12.38 -6.73
N LYS A 138 0.59 -11.91 -7.73
CA LYS A 138 -0.78 -12.36 -7.99
C LYS A 138 -0.86 -13.82 -8.42
N SER A 139 0.02 -14.25 -9.30
CA SER A 139 0.01 -15.63 -9.83
C SER A 139 0.56 -16.65 -8.82
N GLU A 140 1.61 -16.30 -8.06
CA GLU A 140 2.25 -17.24 -7.13
C GLU A 140 1.60 -17.26 -5.75
N LEU A 141 1.10 -16.11 -5.26
CA LEU A 141 0.58 -15.98 -3.89
C LEU A 141 -0.93 -15.71 -3.81
N GLY A 142 -1.61 -15.42 -4.93
CA GLY A 142 -3.03 -15.05 -4.92
C GLY A 142 -3.32 -13.70 -4.27
N LEU A 143 -2.30 -12.88 -4.01
CA LEU A 143 -2.40 -11.57 -3.39
C LEU A 143 -2.22 -10.47 -4.45
N THR A 144 -2.67 -9.26 -4.15
CA THR A 144 -2.47 -8.10 -5.01
C THR A 144 -1.72 -7.00 -4.28
N LEU A 145 -1.00 -6.17 -5.03
CA LEU A 145 -0.31 -4.99 -4.51
C LEU A 145 -0.45 -3.82 -5.46
N SER A 146 -0.26 -2.62 -4.93
CA SER A 146 -0.12 -1.40 -5.72
C SER A 146 1.32 -0.93 -5.67
N VAL A 147 1.86 -0.51 -6.82
CA VAL A 147 3.24 -0.09 -6.94
C VAL A 147 3.32 1.35 -7.44
N GLY A 148 4.01 2.19 -6.69
CA GLY A 148 4.42 3.50 -7.15
C GLY A 148 5.85 3.46 -7.69
N VAL A 149 6.07 4.03 -8.86
CA VAL A 149 7.37 4.14 -9.52
C VAL A 149 7.76 5.61 -9.57
N SER A 150 8.94 5.97 -9.05
CA SER A 150 9.41 7.34 -9.09
C SER A 150 10.93 7.45 -8.98
N PHE A 151 11.42 8.70 -9.00
CA PHE A 151 12.84 9.04 -8.82
C PHE A 151 13.25 9.28 -7.35
N ASN A 152 12.30 9.18 -6.42
CA ASN A 152 12.54 9.24 -4.97
C ASN A 152 11.50 8.42 -4.19
N LYS A 153 11.81 8.10 -2.93
CA LYS A 153 10.98 7.27 -2.06
C LYS A 153 9.60 7.87 -1.76
N ILE A 154 9.54 9.18 -1.51
CA ILE A 154 8.30 9.88 -1.12
C ILE A 154 7.30 9.79 -2.27
N PHE A 155 7.70 10.15 -3.48
CA PHE A 155 6.81 10.11 -4.63
C PHE A 155 6.47 8.67 -5.05
N ALA A 156 7.40 7.72 -4.88
CA ALA A 156 7.09 6.31 -5.09
C ALA A 156 5.97 5.85 -4.12
N LYS A 157 6.06 6.21 -2.82
CA LYS A 157 4.99 5.89 -1.86
C LYS A 157 3.66 6.56 -2.21
N MET A 158 3.67 7.83 -2.56
CA MET A 158 2.47 8.51 -3.00
C MET A 158 1.87 7.86 -4.26
N GLY A 159 2.73 7.39 -5.17
CA GLY A 159 2.30 6.64 -6.37
C GLY A 159 1.59 5.34 -6.03
N SER A 160 2.06 4.59 -5.03
CA SER A 160 1.42 3.33 -4.63
C SER A 160 0.01 3.54 -4.06
N GLU A 161 -0.28 4.71 -3.48
CA GLU A 161 -1.61 5.06 -2.95
C GLU A 161 -2.56 5.64 -4.03
N TYR A 162 -2.01 6.18 -5.13
CA TYR A 162 -2.74 7.03 -6.08
C TYR A 162 -3.87 6.31 -6.83
N LYS A 163 -3.66 5.03 -7.22
CA LYS A 163 -4.62 4.24 -8.01
C LYS A 163 -4.99 2.91 -7.35
N LYS A 164 -4.84 2.77 -6.01
CA LYS A 164 -5.23 1.52 -5.33
C LYS A 164 -6.68 1.09 -5.66
N PRO A 165 -6.94 -0.21 -5.75
CA PRO A 165 -6.02 -1.37 -5.61
C PRO A 165 -5.44 -1.87 -6.92
N ASP A 166 -4.42 -2.77 -6.82
CA ASP A 166 -3.85 -3.56 -7.92
C ASP A 166 -3.46 -2.71 -9.14
N ALA A 167 -2.67 -1.66 -8.91
CA ALA A 167 -2.29 -0.71 -9.96
C ALA A 167 -0.80 -0.32 -9.86
N THR A 168 -0.23 0.05 -11.01
CA THR A 168 1.06 0.73 -11.08
C THR A 168 0.84 2.20 -11.39
N THR A 169 1.51 3.09 -10.66
CA THR A 169 1.48 4.54 -10.91
C THR A 169 2.90 5.06 -11.06
N VAL A 170 3.19 5.66 -12.22
CA VAL A 170 4.48 6.30 -12.49
C VAL A 170 4.39 7.80 -12.20
N ILE A 171 5.22 8.26 -11.27
CA ILE A 171 5.39 9.69 -10.97
C ILE A 171 6.79 10.09 -11.40
N SER A 172 6.88 10.70 -12.58
CA SER A 172 8.11 11.13 -13.22
C SER A 172 8.39 12.63 -12.98
N ARG A 173 9.56 13.10 -13.44
CA ARG A 173 9.90 14.53 -13.41
C ARG A 173 8.99 15.39 -14.29
N GLU A 174 8.42 14.80 -15.33
CA GLU A 174 7.54 15.48 -16.26
C GLU A 174 6.12 15.64 -15.71
N ASN A 175 5.64 14.66 -14.93
CA ASN A 175 4.22 14.63 -14.52
C ASN A 175 3.97 14.89 -13.02
N PHE A 176 5.00 14.89 -12.14
CA PHE A 176 4.79 15.01 -10.70
C PHE A 176 4.04 16.29 -10.29
N ARG A 177 4.30 17.40 -10.98
CA ARG A 177 3.60 18.67 -10.72
C ARG A 177 2.12 18.57 -11.03
N GLN A 178 1.77 17.94 -12.15
CA GLN A 178 0.38 17.76 -12.55
C GLN A 178 -0.35 16.80 -11.60
N LEU A 179 0.31 15.73 -11.15
CA LEU A 179 -0.31 14.70 -10.33
C LEU A 179 -0.34 15.09 -8.84
N LEU A 180 0.76 15.57 -8.29
CA LEU A 180 0.91 15.72 -6.84
C LEU A 180 0.60 17.15 -6.35
N TRP A 181 0.96 18.19 -7.10
CA TRP A 181 0.79 19.56 -6.62
C TRP A 181 -0.64 19.99 -6.32
N PRO A 182 -1.68 19.54 -7.09
CA PRO A 182 -3.07 19.84 -6.74
C PRO A 182 -3.59 19.09 -5.51
N MET A 183 -2.88 18.05 -5.06
CA MET A 183 -3.32 17.24 -3.92
C MET A 183 -3.26 18.05 -2.61
N PRO A 184 -4.18 17.79 -1.66
CA PRO A 184 -4.11 18.39 -0.34
C PRO A 184 -2.75 18.14 0.32
N ALA A 185 -2.22 19.14 1.04
CA ALA A 185 -0.96 18.99 1.76
C ALA A 185 -0.99 17.84 2.80
N SER A 186 -2.18 17.50 3.30
CA SER A 186 -2.41 16.35 4.20
C SER A 186 -2.13 14.99 3.58
N GLU A 187 -2.11 14.90 2.25
CA GLU A 187 -1.83 13.65 1.53
C GLU A 187 -0.32 13.40 1.35
N LEU A 188 0.50 14.41 1.66
CA LEU A 188 1.95 14.22 1.60
C LEU A 188 2.40 13.24 2.68
N PHE A 189 3.24 12.31 2.28
CA PHE A 189 3.78 11.29 3.19
C PHE A 189 4.39 11.91 4.44
N PHE A 190 4.08 11.38 5.61
CA PHE A 190 4.38 11.90 6.95
C PHE A 190 3.62 13.17 7.39
N VAL A 191 2.70 13.70 6.62
CA VAL A 191 1.85 14.80 7.04
C VAL A 191 0.59 14.25 7.72
N GLY A 192 0.67 14.02 9.03
CA GLY A 192 -0.47 13.63 9.86
C GLY A 192 -1.38 14.82 10.20
N LYS A 193 -2.52 14.54 10.85
CA LYS A 193 -3.56 15.54 11.19
C LYS A 193 -3.03 16.79 11.89
N ALA A 194 -2.08 16.63 12.85
CA ALA A 194 -1.50 17.75 13.58
C ALA A 194 -0.65 18.64 12.66
N THR A 195 0.16 18.04 11.78
CA THR A 195 0.97 18.78 10.80
C THR A 195 0.08 19.47 9.76
N ALA A 196 -0.93 18.78 9.24
CA ALA A 196 -1.88 19.34 8.29
C ALA A 196 -2.60 20.58 8.86
N LYS A 197 -2.99 20.54 10.15
CA LYS A 197 -3.58 21.70 10.82
C LYS A 197 -2.62 22.91 10.86
N LYS A 198 -1.36 22.67 11.25
CA LYS A 198 -0.32 23.74 11.26
C LYS A 198 -0.08 24.32 9.87
N LEU A 199 -0.03 23.48 8.83
CA LEU A 199 0.11 23.93 7.45
C LEU A 199 -1.07 24.82 7.03
N ALA A 200 -2.29 24.42 7.36
CA ALA A 200 -3.50 25.21 7.07
C ALA A 200 -3.50 26.56 7.78
N GLU A 201 -3.02 26.64 9.03
CA GLU A 201 -2.85 27.89 9.78
C GLU A 201 -1.85 28.84 9.11
N LEU A 202 -0.91 28.30 8.33
CA LEU A 202 0.05 29.06 7.52
C LEU A 202 -0.44 29.34 6.09
N GLY A 203 -1.69 28.98 5.75
CA GLY A 203 -2.26 29.14 4.42
C GLY A 203 -1.78 28.12 3.40
N ILE A 204 -1.14 27.00 3.83
CA ILE A 204 -0.63 25.94 2.97
C ILE A 204 -1.67 24.82 2.92
N PHE A 205 -2.37 24.71 1.80
CA PHE A 205 -3.48 23.74 1.61
C PHE A 205 -3.14 22.63 0.61
N THR A 206 -2.22 22.85 -0.31
CA THR A 206 -1.80 21.90 -1.34
C THR A 206 -0.33 21.57 -1.25
N ILE A 207 0.09 20.49 -1.93
CA ILE A 207 1.50 20.07 -1.99
C ILE A 207 2.33 21.06 -2.80
N GLY A 208 1.81 21.63 -3.89
CA GLY A 208 2.46 22.66 -4.72
C GLY A 208 2.26 24.06 -4.14
#